data_db62503fb985aab76caac026f6501c5f
#
_entry.id   db62503fb985aab76caac026f6501c5f
#
_cell.length_a   1.000
_cell.length_b   1.000
_cell.length_c   1.000
_cell.angle_alpha   90.00
_cell.angle_beta   90.00
_cell.angle_gamma   90.00
#
_symmetry.space_group_name_H-M   'P 1'
#
loop_
_entity.id
_entity.type
_entity.pdbx_description
1 polymer ?
#
loop_
_entity_poly.entity_id
_entity_poly.type
_entity_poly.pdbx_seq_one_letter_code
_entity_poly.pdbx_strand_id
1 'polypeptide(L)'
;MLFARVIGGVTIRVPRFDAFAITPVTTAVVLAAWAVGTASLVSDTWRVRAGWLAWVGAVAAGMLDRQTLAGEVIYLVAAFSFLHWVHAVLEDRGSGAAAAPLRAVQWQISVVFAWTAFAKMNPIFLSGGILSVSFAGPVPWPDVFQAQPVLKAMAVTTVAFEIALALGLWRPSFRRPAVVAAILFHGFIVLFLAPTLALIAFALVMGTGYVLFAAEPWAESDRERVAA
;
A
#
# COMPACT_ATOMS: atom_id res chain seq x y z
N MET A 1 6.48 -28.67 -3.16
CA MET A 1 6.81 -28.38 -1.74
C MET A 1 5.77 -27.42 -1.18
N LEU A 2 5.21 -27.64 0.02
CA LEU A 2 4.22 -26.77 0.65
C LEU A 2 4.94 -25.86 1.64
N PHE A 3 4.67 -24.58 1.57
CA PHE A 3 5.18 -23.60 2.55
C PHE A 3 4.19 -23.54 3.72
N ALA A 4 4.68 -23.80 4.92
CA ALA A 4 3.85 -23.66 6.13
C ALA A 4 4.10 -22.27 6.73
N ARG A 5 3.07 -21.44 6.80
CA ARG A 5 3.10 -20.17 7.53
C ARG A 5 2.21 -20.31 8.76
N VAL A 6 2.75 -20.02 9.92
CA VAL A 6 1.95 -20.01 11.16
C VAL A 6 1.38 -18.61 11.34
N ILE A 7 0.06 -18.48 11.21
CA ILE A 7 -0.65 -17.22 11.46
C ILE A 7 -1.60 -17.50 12.62
N GLY A 8 -1.39 -16.80 13.75
CA GLY A 8 -2.27 -16.94 14.92
C GLY A 8 -2.34 -18.36 15.51
N GLY A 9 -1.26 -19.15 15.42
CA GLY A 9 -1.20 -20.54 15.87
C GLY A 9 -1.77 -21.57 14.88
N VAL A 10 -2.30 -21.13 13.72
CA VAL A 10 -2.79 -22.01 12.66
C VAL A 10 -1.74 -22.14 11.56
N THR A 11 -1.34 -23.37 11.24
CA THR A 11 -0.42 -23.63 10.13
C THR A 11 -1.18 -23.63 8.81
N ILE A 12 -1.03 -22.58 8.03
CA ILE A 12 -1.59 -22.49 6.68
C ILE A 12 -0.56 -23.04 5.70
N ARG A 13 -0.92 -24.08 4.96
CA ARG A 13 -0.10 -24.64 3.89
C ARG A 13 -0.51 -23.98 2.56
N VAL A 14 0.34 -23.13 2.03
CA VAL A 14 0.12 -22.50 0.73
C VAL A 14 0.77 -23.35 -0.36
N PRO A 15 0.06 -23.67 -1.45
CA PRO A 15 0.65 -24.38 -2.60
C PRO A 15 1.83 -23.59 -3.15
N ARG A 16 2.93 -24.29 -3.38
CA ARG A 16 4.13 -23.70 -3.93
C ARG A 16 4.09 -23.88 -5.44
N PHE A 17 4.09 -22.79 -6.19
CA PHE A 17 4.31 -22.84 -7.62
C PHE A 17 5.83 -22.92 -7.86
N ASP A 18 6.34 -24.15 -8.00
CA ASP A 18 7.73 -24.39 -8.39
C ASP A 18 7.94 -24.27 -9.93
N ALA A 19 7.00 -23.63 -10.62
CA ALA A 19 6.95 -23.57 -12.08
C ALA A 19 8.08 -22.72 -12.71
N PHE A 20 8.77 -21.89 -11.93
CA PHE A 20 9.85 -21.04 -12.43
C PHE A 20 11.15 -21.34 -11.70
N ALA A 21 12.16 -21.79 -12.43
CA ALA A 21 13.52 -21.85 -11.91
C ALA A 21 13.99 -20.43 -11.56
N ILE A 22 14.23 -20.18 -10.27
CA ILE A 22 14.77 -18.89 -9.80
C ILE A 22 16.26 -18.90 -10.14
N THR A 23 16.59 -18.27 -11.24
CA THR A 23 17.98 -18.02 -11.66
C THR A 23 18.26 -16.52 -11.60
N PRO A 24 19.51 -16.07 -11.50
CA PRO A 24 19.84 -14.65 -11.62
C PRO A 24 19.30 -14.02 -12.90
N VAL A 25 19.24 -14.78 -13.99
CA VAL A 25 18.74 -14.33 -15.28
C VAL A 25 17.23 -14.11 -15.23
N THR A 26 16.44 -15.09 -14.73
CA THR A 26 14.99 -14.93 -14.62
C THR A 26 14.62 -13.79 -13.68
N THR A 27 15.36 -13.63 -12.58
CA THR A 27 15.16 -12.50 -11.65
C THR A 27 15.46 -11.17 -12.33
N ALA A 28 16.58 -11.05 -13.04
CA ALA A 28 16.93 -9.82 -13.76
C ALA A 28 15.89 -9.45 -14.84
N VAL A 29 15.40 -10.43 -15.60
CA VAL A 29 14.37 -10.23 -16.63
C VAL A 29 13.05 -9.72 -16.01
N VAL A 30 12.61 -10.34 -14.92
CA VAL A 30 11.39 -9.93 -14.22
C VAL A 30 11.50 -8.52 -13.65
N LEU A 31 12.61 -8.20 -12.98
CA LEU A 31 12.86 -6.88 -12.43
C LEU A 31 12.98 -5.82 -13.54
N ALA A 32 13.64 -6.13 -14.66
CA ALA A 32 13.73 -5.24 -15.80
C ALA A 32 12.34 -4.99 -16.43
N ALA A 33 11.54 -6.03 -16.63
CA ALA A 33 10.19 -5.90 -17.14
C ALA A 33 9.31 -5.04 -16.22
N TRP A 34 9.41 -5.25 -14.90
CA TRP A 34 8.70 -4.46 -13.91
C TRP A 34 9.12 -2.98 -13.94
N ALA A 35 10.43 -2.70 -13.97
CA ALA A 35 10.96 -1.35 -14.05
C ALA A 35 10.51 -0.63 -15.35
N VAL A 36 10.61 -1.31 -16.50
CA VAL A 36 10.14 -0.77 -17.81
C VAL A 36 8.64 -0.51 -17.79
N GLY A 37 7.85 -1.45 -17.27
CA GLY A 37 6.41 -1.28 -17.13
C GLY A 37 6.04 -0.09 -16.25
N THR A 38 6.70 0.04 -15.09
CA THR A 38 6.47 1.15 -14.15
C THR A 38 6.85 2.50 -14.78
N ALA A 39 8.00 2.58 -15.44
CA ALA A 39 8.40 3.78 -16.18
C ALA A 39 7.42 4.11 -17.32
N SER A 40 6.86 3.09 -17.98
CA SER A 40 5.88 3.27 -19.04
C SER A 40 4.57 3.87 -18.54
N LEU A 41 4.14 3.59 -17.31
CA LEU A 41 2.89 4.14 -16.76
C LEU A 41 2.92 5.67 -16.59
N VAL A 42 4.10 6.28 -16.43
CA VAL A 42 4.26 7.74 -16.32
C VAL A 42 4.49 8.41 -17.67
N SER A 43 4.55 7.66 -18.77
CA SER A 43 4.77 8.17 -20.12
C SER A 43 3.48 8.20 -20.92
N ASP A 44 3.06 9.37 -21.40
CA ASP A 44 1.84 9.50 -22.23
C ASP A 44 1.86 8.62 -23.48
N THR A 45 3.04 8.38 -24.05
CA THR A 45 3.22 7.59 -25.27
C THR A 45 3.16 6.07 -25.00
N TRP A 46 3.70 5.62 -23.85
CA TRP A 46 3.93 4.21 -23.59
C TRP A 46 2.97 3.60 -22.57
N ARG A 47 2.22 4.41 -21.81
CA ARG A 47 1.34 3.93 -20.71
C ARG A 47 0.34 2.87 -21.15
N VAL A 48 -0.23 2.99 -22.34
CA VAL A 48 -1.18 2.01 -22.88
C VAL A 48 -0.46 0.77 -23.42
N ARG A 49 0.66 0.97 -24.17
CA ARG A 49 1.34 -0.09 -24.89
C ARG A 49 2.17 -1.01 -24.01
N ALA A 50 2.88 -0.45 -23.04
CA ALA A 50 3.83 -1.17 -22.21
C ALA A 50 3.52 -1.13 -20.70
N GLY A 51 2.57 -0.30 -20.27
CA GLY A 51 2.21 -0.16 -18.85
C GLY A 51 1.68 -1.46 -18.20
N TRP A 52 1.16 -2.39 -18.99
CA TRP A 52 0.74 -3.71 -18.51
C TRP A 52 1.91 -4.53 -17.92
N LEU A 53 3.15 -4.28 -18.35
CA LEU A 53 4.34 -4.91 -17.79
C LEU A 53 4.54 -4.57 -16.30
N ALA A 54 4.02 -3.43 -15.83
CA ALA A 54 4.14 -3.05 -14.42
C ALA A 54 3.42 -4.04 -13.49
N TRP A 55 2.17 -4.39 -13.80
CA TRP A 55 1.43 -5.32 -12.95
C TRP A 55 1.84 -6.78 -13.17
N VAL A 56 2.14 -7.18 -14.41
CA VAL A 56 2.66 -8.52 -14.70
C VAL A 56 4.01 -8.72 -14.04
N GLY A 57 4.91 -7.73 -14.14
CA GLY A 57 6.22 -7.75 -13.48
C GLY A 57 6.10 -7.80 -11.96
N ALA A 58 5.17 -7.06 -11.36
CA ALA A 58 4.91 -7.11 -9.92
C ALA A 58 4.42 -8.50 -9.48
N VAL A 59 3.47 -9.10 -10.21
CA VAL A 59 2.98 -10.46 -9.92
C VAL A 59 4.12 -11.47 -10.06
N ALA A 60 4.91 -11.39 -11.13
CA ALA A 60 6.05 -12.28 -11.36
C ALA A 60 7.13 -12.11 -10.29
N ALA A 61 7.42 -10.87 -9.87
CA ALA A 61 8.33 -10.60 -8.75
C ALA A 61 7.83 -11.22 -7.45
N GLY A 62 6.52 -11.14 -7.18
CA GLY A 62 5.90 -11.79 -6.03
C GLY A 62 5.99 -13.31 -6.05
N MET A 63 5.95 -13.91 -7.24
CA MET A 63 6.14 -15.37 -7.39
C MET A 63 7.60 -15.78 -7.20
N LEU A 64 8.56 -14.91 -7.53
CA LEU A 64 9.99 -15.16 -7.34
C LEU A 64 10.43 -14.88 -5.90
N ASP A 65 9.82 -13.87 -5.27
CA ASP A 65 10.19 -13.46 -3.91
C ASP A 65 9.52 -14.37 -2.89
N ARG A 66 10.33 -15.11 -2.16
CA ARG A 66 9.87 -16.06 -1.15
C ARG A 66 9.95 -15.51 0.28
N GLN A 67 10.65 -14.39 0.52
CA GLN A 67 10.99 -13.99 1.90
C GLN A 67 11.15 -12.48 2.17
N THR A 68 11.33 -11.62 1.18
CA THR A 68 11.82 -10.26 1.39
C THR A 68 10.74 -9.18 1.33
N LEU A 69 9.69 -9.38 0.55
CA LEU A 69 8.54 -8.47 0.52
C LEU A 69 7.33 -9.18 1.14
N ALA A 70 6.67 -8.55 2.08
CA ALA A 70 5.39 -9.04 2.55
C ALA A 70 4.46 -9.18 1.34
N GLY A 71 3.86 -10.36 1.16
CA GLY A 71 3.03 -10.66 -0.02
C GLY A 71 1.95 -9.61 -0.26
N GLU A 72 1.45 -9.00 0.81
CA GLU A 72 0.46 -7.92 0.79
C GLU A 72 0.95 -6.70 0.00
N VAL A 73 2.23 -6.33 0.13
CA VAL A 73 2.81 -5.17 -0.57
C VAL A 73 2.86 -5.43 -2.07
N ILE A 74 3.28 -6.62 -2.47
CA ILE A 74 3.36 -7.01 -3.88
C ILE A 74 1.96 -7.02 -4.51
N TYR A 75 0.96 -7.54 -3.81
CA TYR A 75 -0.42 -7.52 -4.29
C TYR A 75 -0.95 -6.10 -4.45
N LEU A 76 -0.64 -5.20 -3.52
CA LEU A 76 -1.01 -3.78 -3.63
C LEU A 76 -0.34 -3.13 -4.84
N VAL A 77 0.96 -3.35 -5.03
CA VAL A 77 1.70 -2.82 -6.19
C VAL A 77 1.12 -3.34 -7.49
N ALA A 78 0.85 -4.64 -7.57
CA ALA A 78 0.26 -5.25 -8.76
C ALA A 78 -1.15 -4.67 -9.05
N ALA A 79 -2.00 -4.58 -8.02
CA ALA A 79 -3.35 -4.04 -8.14
C ALA A 79 -3.35 -2.56 -8.57
N PHE A 80 -2.52 -1.73 -7.95
CA PHE A 80 -2.39 -0.32 -8.31
C PHE A 80 -1.87 -0.14 -9.73
N SER A 81 -0.85 -0.90 -10.12
CA SER A 81 -0.29 -0.85 -11.48
C SER A 81 -1.32 -1.30 -12.51
N PHE A 82 -2.08 -2.36 -12.22
CA PHE A 82 -3.16 -2.82 -13.09
C PHE A 82 -4.25 -1.76 -13.26
N LEU A 83 -4.72 -1.17 -12.17
CA LEU A 83 -5.76 -0.15 -12.21
C LEU A 83 -5.31 1.12 -12.93
N HIS A 84 -4.05 1.53 -12.76
CA HIS A 84 -3.46 2.64 -13.51
C HIS A 84 -3.39 2.35 -15.02
N TRP A 85 -2.97 1.13 -15.38
CA TRP A 85 -2.96 0.73 -16.79
C TRP A 85 -4.37 0.69 -17.38
N VAL A 86 -5.36 0.12 -16.67
CA VAL A 86 -6.77 0.11 -17.11
C VAL A 86 -7.30 1.53 -17.27
N HIS A 87 -6.97 2.46 -16.34
CA HIS A 87 -7.31 3.87 -16.48
C HIS A 87 -6.75 4.44 -17.79
N ALA A 88 -5.46 4.25 -18.06
CA ALA A 88 -4.81 4.74 -19.27
C ALA A 88 -5.46 4.19 -20.56
N VAL A 89 -5.81 2.89 -20.57
CA VAL A 89 -6.49 2.27 -21.73
C VAL A 89 -7.89 2.84 -21.91
N LEU A 90 -8.64 3.07 -20.85
CA LEU A 90 -9.99 3.63 -20.93
C LEU A 90 -9.97 5.10 -21.35
N GLU A 91 -8.99 5.86 -20.87
CA GLU A 91 -8.79 7.26 -21.23
C GLU A 91 -8.42 7.39 -22.73
N ASP A 92 -7.49 6.57 -23.22
CA ASP A 92 -7.08 6.53 -24.63
C ASP A 92 -8.27 6.22 -25.57
N ARG A 93 -9.23 5.43 -25.09
CA ARG A 93 -10.46 5.10 -25.82
C ARG A 93 -11.56 6.16 -25.68
N GLY A 94 -11.32 7.24 -24.96
CA GLY A 94 -12.33 8.27 -24.67
C GLY A 94 -13.51 7.75 -23.82
N SER A 95 -13.29 6.73 -23.02
CA SER A 95 -14.35 6.12 -22.21
C SER A 95 -14.72 6.99 -21.01
N GLY A 96 -16.01 7.27 -20.85
CA GLY A 96 -16.53 7.94 -19.64
C GLY A 96 -16.30 7.14 -18.34
N ALA A 97 -15.91 5.86 -18.43
CA ALA A 97 -15.59 5.02 -17.28
C ALA A 97 -14.12 5.13 -16.82
N ALA A 98 -13.29 5.97 -17.46
CA ALA A 98 -11.86 6.07 -17.16
C ALA A 98 -11.56 6.43 -15.68
N ALA A 99 -12.45 7.14 -15.02
CA ALA A 99 -12.29 7.49 -13.60
C ALA A 99 -12.51 6.31 -12.63
N ALA A 100 -13.21 5.26 -13.03
CA ALA A 100 -13.57 4.15 -12.15
C ALA A 100 -12.35 3.38 -11.58
N PRO A 101 -11.29 3.07 -12.36
CA PRO A 101 -10.10 2.43 -11.84
C PRO A 101 -9.38 3.26 -10.76
N LEU A 102 -9.31 4.59 -10.91
CA LEU A 102 -8.70 5.46 -9.92
C LEU A 102 -9.51 5.48 -8.61
N ARG A 103 -10.84 5.49 -8.71
CA ARG A 103 -11.71 5.31 -7.53
C ARG A 103 -11.50 3.97 -6.85
N ALA A 104 -11.27 2.90 -7.60
CA ALA A 104 -10.96 1.59 -7.02
C ALA A 104 -9.65 1.62 -6.23
N VAL A 105 -8.60 2.33 -6.70
CA VAL A 105 -7.37 2.54 -5.92
C VAL A 105 -7.66 3.30 -4.62
N GLN A 106 -8.45 4.36 -4.66
CA GLN A 106 -8.82 5.12 -3.47
C GLN A 106 -9.57 4.26 -2.45
N TRP A 107 -10.54 3.47 -2.90
CA TRP A 107 -11.23 2.50 -2.05
C TRP A 107 -10.27 1.50 -1.43
N GLN A 108 -9.33 0.98 -2.19
CA GLN A 108 -8.35 0.03 -1.71
C GLN A 108 -7.47 0.62 -0.60
N ILE A 109 -7.05 1.88 -0.71
CA ILE A 109 -6.31 2.58 0.34
C ILE A 109 -7.11 2.65 1.63
N SER A 110 -8.39 3.05 1.54
CA SER A 110 -9.26 3.11 2.72
C SER A 110 -9.50 1.75 3.34
N VAL A 111 -9.67 0.70 2.52
CA VAL A 111 -9.79 -0.68 2.99
C VAL A 111 -8.51 -1.13 3.69
N VAL A 112 -7.32 -0.76 3.17
CA VAL A 112 -6.04 -1.07 3.83
C VAL A 112 -5.98 -0.44 5.22
N PHE A 113 -6.31 0.84 5.37
CA PHE A 113 -6.35 1.49 6.68
C PHE A 113 -7.36 0.84 7.63
N ALA A 114 -8.58 0.58 7.15
CA ALA A 114 -9.61 -0.07 7.96
C ALA A 114 -9.18 -1.49 8.40
N TRP A 115 -8.58 -2.25 7.48
CA TRP A 115 -8.10 -3.60 7.75
C TRP A 115 -6.92 -3.61 8.71
N THR A 116 -5.93 -2.71 8.54
CA THR A 116 -4.78 -2.61 9.42
C THR A 116 -5.19 -2.17 10.83
N ALA A 117 -6.16 -1.24 10.94
CA ALA A 117 -6.75 -0.88 12.23
C ALA A 117 -7.41 -2.09 12.89
N PHE A 118 -8.26 -2.81 12.15
CA PHE A 118 -8.93 -4.01 12.65
C PHE A 118 -7.94 -5.10 13.09
N ALA A 119 -6.91 -5.37 12.28
CA ALA A 119 -5.87 -6.34 12.61
C ALA A 119 -5.09 -5.99 13.89
N LYS A 120 -4.98 -4.67 14.19
CA LYS A 120 -4.33 -4.16 15.42
C LYS A 120 -5.25 -4.16 16.65
N MET A 121 -6.56 -4.40 16.50
CA MET A 121 -7.50 -4.52 17.62
C MET A 121 -7.35 -5.87 18.34
N ASN A 122 -6.12 -6.23 18.70
CA ASN A 122 -5.83 -7.42 19.46
C ASN A 122 -5.09 -7.07 20.75
N PRO A 123 -5.18 -7.90 21.81
CA PRO A 123 -4.59 -7.58 23.12
C PRO A 123 -3.08 -7.35 23.07
N ILE A 124 -2.35 -8.06 22.22
CA ILE A 124 -0.88 -7.94 22.12
C ILE A 124 -0.49 -6.56 21.57
N PHE A 125 -1.18 -6.09 20.52
CA PHE A 125 -0.92 -4.76 19.96
C PHE A 125 -1.40 -3.67 20.92
N LEU A 126 -2.66 -3.77 21.42
CA LEU A 126 -3.26 -2.75 22.28
C LEU A 126 -2.56 -2.60 23.63
N SER A 127 -1.85 -3.63 24.11
CA SER A 127 -0.97 -3.51 25.28
C SER A 127 0.33 -2.75 25.00
N GLY A 128 0.66 -2.44 23.74
CA GLY A 128 1.94 -1.87 23.34
C GLY A 128 3.07 -2.89 23.15
N GLY A 129 2.78 -4.18 23.32
CA GLY A 129 3.80 -5.24 23.26
C GLY A 129 4.49 -5.34 21.89
N ILE A 130 3.76 -5.16 20.80
CA ILE A 130 4.37 -5.13 19.45
C ILE A 130 5.23 -3.88 19.28
N LEU A 131 4.78 -2.72 19.75
CA LEU A 131 5.53 -1.48 19.61
C LEU A 131 6.84 -1.54 20.39
N SER A 132 6.87 -2.13 21.58
CA SER A 132 8.08 -2.23 22.42
C SER A 132 9.26 -2.94 21.72
N VAL A 133 8.98 -3.86 20.77
CA VAL A 133 9.99 -4.60 20.01
C VAL A 133 10.22 -4.05 18.60
N SER A 134 9.39 -3.09 18.16
CA SER A 134 9.42 -2.55 16.81
C SER A 134 10.24 -1.26 16.67
N PHE A 135 10.55 -0.57 17.78
CA PHE A 135 11.33 0.67 17.77
C PHE A 135 12.83 0.39 17.61
N ALA A 136 13.23 0.06 16.39
CA ALA A 136 14.62 -0.18 16.01
C ALA A 136 14.93 0.53 14.68
N GLY A 137 14.31 1.68 14.45
CA GLY A 137 14.49 2.50 13.26
C GLY A 137 15.84 3.25 13.26
N PRO A 138 16.16 3.91 12.13
CA PRO A 138 17.39 4.68 11.98
C PRO A 138 17.45 5.90 12.92
N VAL A 139 16.29 6.38 13.41
CA VAL A 139 16.23 7.48 14.39
C VAL A 139 16.04 6.89 15.78
N PRO A 140 16.94 7.19 16.74
CA PRO A 140 16.79 6.71 18.10
C PRO A 140 15.49 7.18 18.75
N TRP A 141 14.80 6.26 19.39
CA TRP A 141 13.57 6.55 20.11
C TRP A 141 13.88 6.95 21.55
N PRO A 142 13.43 8.12 22.04
CA PRO A 142 13.67 8.52 23.41
C PRO A 142 13.08 7.53 24.42
N ASP A 143 13.82 7.21 25.49
CA ASP A 143 13.45 6.19 26.49
C ASP A 143 12.08 6.43 27.13
N VAL A 144 11.69 7.70 27.28
CA VAL A 144 10.37 8.06 27.83
C VAL A 144 9.21 7.44 27.04
N PHE A 145 9.37 7.24 25.75
CA PHE A 145 8.35 6.62 24.91
C PHE A 145 8.34 5.09 24.97
N GLN A 146 9.35 4.49 25.60
CA GLN A 146 9.39 3.04 25.85
C GLN A 146 8.65 2.65 27.14
N ALA A 147 8.20 3.62 27.91
CA ALA A 147 7.38 3.36 29.09
C ALA A 147 6.06 2.69 28.68
N GLN A 148 5.70 1.62 29.38
CA GLN A 148 4.52 0.79 29.06
C GLN A 148 3.20 1.59 28.91
N PRO A 149 2.88 2.59 29.74
CA PRO A 149 1.68 3.41 29.56
C PRO A 149 1.70 4.20 28.26
N VAL A 150 2.88 4.69 27.83
CA VAL A 150 3.06 5.45 26.60
C VAL A 150 2.88 4.53 25.37
N LEU A 151 3.50 3.36 25.38
CA LEU A 151 3.35 2.37 24.32
C LEU A 151 1.88 1.93 24.15
N LYS A 152 1.16 1.74 25.24
CA LYS A 152 -0.27 1.43 25.23
C LYS A 152 -1.08 2.59 24.63
N ALA A 153 -0.82 3.81 25.04
CA ALA A 153 -1.48 5.00 24.49
C ALA A 153 -1.21 5.13 22.98
N MET A 154 0.04 4.95 22.56
CA MET A 154 0.42 4.96 21.14
C MET A 154 -0.29 3.88 20.34
N ALA A 155 -0.40 2.66 20.87
CA ALA A 155 -1.10 1.57 20.20
C ALA A 155 -2.58 1.90 19.96
N VAL A 156 -3.28 2.37 20.98
CA VAL A 156 -4.69 2.78 20.87
C VAL A 156 -4.85 3.96 19.90
N THR A 157 -3.96 4.97 20.02
CA THR A 157 -3.98 6.13 19.11
C THR A 157 -3.74 5.73 17.66
N THR A 158 -2.83 4.77 17.41
CA THR A 158 -2.57 4.25 16.06
C THR A 158 -3.85 3.66 15.44
N VAL A 159 -4.57 2.83 16.17
CA VAL A 159 -5.83 2.23 15.69
C VAL A 159 -6.87 3.31 15.40
N ALA A 160 -7.08 4.24 16.33
CA ALA A 160 -8.02 5.35 16.14
C ALA A 160 -7.64 6.23 14.94
N PHE A 161 -6.35 6.48 14.76
CA PHE A 161 -5.81 7.28 13.66
C PHE A 161 -6.01 6.61 12.31
N GLU A 162 -5.75 5.31 12.19
CA GLU A 162 -6.00 4.56 10.94
C GLU A 162 -7.49 4.55 10.57
N ILE A 163 -8.39 4.40 11.54
CA ILE A 163 -9.84 4.54 11.30
C ILE A 163 -10.18 5.96 10.83
N ALA A 164 -9.62 6.97 11.49
CA ALA A 164 -9.84 8.37 11.12
C ALA A 164 -9.34 8.66 9.69
N LEU A 165 -8.20 8.09 9.28
CA LEU A 165 -7.70 8.19 7.90
C LEU A 165 -8.60 7.49 6.90
N ALA A 166 -9.04 6.26 7.19
CA ALA A 166 -9.95 5.50 6.32
C ALA A 166 -11.22 6.29 5.98
N LEU A 167 -11.75 7.05 6.94
CA LEU A 167 -12.97 7.85 6.78
C LEU A 167 -12.68 9.28 6.28
N GLY A 168 -11.61 9.89 6.79
CA GLY A 168 -11.27 11.29 6.54
C GLY A 168 -10.86 11.57 5.09
N LEU A 169 -10.22 10.60 4.44
CA LEU A 169 -9.84 10.70 3.03
C LEU A 169 -11.04 10.93 2.08
N TRP A 170 -12.24 10.47 2.47
CA TRP A 170 -13.46 10.63 1.67
C TRP A 170 -14.20 11.93 1.92
N ARG A 171 -13.91 12.62 3.00
CA ARG A 171 -14.57 13.88 3.33
C ARG A 171 -13.84 15.07 2.72
N PRO A 172 -14.45 15.85 1.82
CA PRO A 172 -13.76 16.98 1.14
C PRO A 172 -13.08 17.93 2.11
N SER A 173 -13.74 18.27 3.24
CA SER A 173 -13.21 19.18 4.27
C SER A 173 -11.98 18.63 5.01
N PHE A 174 -11.86 17.30 5.12
CA PHE A 174 -10.78 16.63 5.86
C PHE A 174 -9.74 15.97 4.95
N ARG A 175 -9.97 15.90 3.66
CA ARG A 175 -9.12 15.19 2.70
C ARG A 175 -7.67 15.65 2.73
N ARG A 176 -7.43 16.95 2.57
CA ARG A 176 -6.07 17.51 2.58
C ARG A 176 -5.34 17.25 3.89
N PRO A 177 -5.90 17.60 5.08
CA PRO A 177 -5.25 17.27 6.34
C PRO A 177 -5.08 15.76 6.54
N ALA A 178 -6.00 14.91 6.08
CA ALA A 178 -5.86 13.46 6.15
C ALA A 178 -4.71 12.93 5.28
N VAL A 179 -4.53 13.48 4.08
CA VAL A 179 -3.38 13.13 3.21
C VAL A 179 -2.05 13.53 3.88
N VAL A 180 -1.96 14.73 4.39
CA VAL A 180 -0.75 15.20 5.10
C VAL A 180 -0.48 14.31 6.33
N ALA A 181 -1.50 14.03 7.12
CA ALA A 181 -1.40 13.19 8.30
C ALA A 181 -0.97 11.75 7.94
N ALA A 182 -1.48 11.18 6.84
CA ALA A 182 -1.10 9.86 6.35
C ALA A 182 0.37 9.81 5.89
N ILE A 183 0.84 10.85 5.21
CA ILE A 183 2.25 10.96 4.79
C ILE A 183 3.17 11.04 6.02
N LEU A 184 2.83 11.89 6.98
CA LEU A 184 3.60 12.02 8.22
C LEU A 184 3.60 10.71 9.02
N PHE A 185 2.48 10.01 9.07
CA PHE A 185 2.35 8.72 9.74
C PHE A 185 3.25 7.65 9.12
N HIS A 186 3.27 7.54 7.79
CA HIS A 186 4.15 6.59 7.11
C HIS A 186 5.62 6.99 7.22
N GLY A 187 5.92 8.29 7.16
CA GLY A 187 7.26 8.82 7.43
C GLY A 187 7.74 8.47 8.84
N PHE A 188 6.87 8.63 9.84
CA PHE A 188 7.13 8.23 11.21
C PHE A 188 7.44 6.73 11.30
N ILE A 189 6.62 5.89 10.69
CA ILE A 189 6.82 4.44 10.67
C ILE A 189 8.19 4.08 10.08
N VAL A 190 8.57 4.66 8.95
CA VAL A 190 9.85 4.37 8.28
C VAL A 190 11.04 4.87 9.09
N LEU A 191 10.91 6.00 9.79
CA LEU A 191 12.00 6.61 10.56
C LEU A 191 12.24 5.93 11.91
N PHE A 192 11.19 5.51 12.58
CA PHE A 192 11.28 5.05 13.97
C PHE A 192 11.07 3.54 14.16
N LEU A 193 10.37 2.86 13.25
CA LEU A 193 10.26 1.42 13.31
C LEU A 193 11.40 0.74 12.54
N ALA A 194 11.65 -0.54 12.86
CA ALA A 194 12.67 -1.33 12.15
C ALA A 194 12.41 -1.31 10.63
N PRO A 195 13.28 -0.69 9.82
CA PRO A 195 13.02 -0.50 8.41
C PRO A 195 13.25 -1.83 7.69
N THR A 196 12.16 -2.50 7.33
CA THR A 196 12.22 -3.59 6.37
C THR A 196 11.97 -3.01 4.97
N LEU A 197 12.54 -3.65 3.93
CA LEU A 197 12.27 -3.26 2.55
C LEU A 197 10.76 -3.27 2.25
N ALA A 198 10.03 -4.23 2.83
CA ALA A 198 8.58 -4.32 2.73
C ALA A 198 7.87 -3.08 3.30
N LEU A 199 8.32 -2.58 4.45
CA LEU A 199 7.73 -1.42 5.10
C LEU A 199 7.94 -0.13 4.29
N ILE A 200 9.16 0.04 3.74
CA ILE A 200 9.49 1.16 2.87
C ILE A 200 8.66 1.10 1.58
N ALA A 201 8.62 -0.07 0.94
CA ALA A 201 7.82 -0.27 -0.26
C ALA A 201 6.32 -0.01 -0.01
N PHE A 202 5.80 -0.49 1.13
CA PHE A 202 4.42 -0.22 1.55
C PHE A 202 4.15 1.29 1.70
N ALA A 203 5.02 2.01 2.39
CA ALA A 203 4.90 3.45 2.58
C ALA A 203 4.90 4.21 1.23
N LEU A 204 5.78 3.81 0.30
CA LEU A 204 5.84 4.39 -1.04
C LEU A 204 4.57 4.12 -1.85
N VAL A 205 4.07 2.89 -1.84
CA VAL A 205 2.83 2.50 -2.55
C VAL A 205 1.64 3.28 -1.99
N MET A 206 1.51 3.36 -0.67
CA MET A 206 0.45 4.15 -0.04
C MET A 206 0.59 5.64 -0.40
N GLY A 207 1.81 6.17 -0.41
CA GLY A 207 2.11 7.56 -0.81
C GLY A 207 1.64 7.88 -2.23
N THR A 208 1.87 7.00 -3.21
CA THR A 208 1.36 7.19 -4.58
C THR A 208 -0.16 7.27 -4.62
N GLY A 209 -0.83 6.46 -3.81
CA GLY A 209 -2.28 6.49 -3.69
C GLY A 209 -2.82 7.78 -3.07
N TYR A 210 -2.10 8.41 -2.13
CA TYR A 210 -2.52 9.69 -1.54
C TYR A 210 -2.54 10.83 -2.55
N VAL A 211 -1.69 10.79 -3.57
CA VAL A 211 -1.71 11.77 -4.67
C VAL A 211 -3.07 11.76 -5.36
N LEU A 212 -3.72 10.61 -5.52
CA LEU A 212 -5.04 10.50 -6.13
C LEU A 212 -6.13 11.21 -5.30
N PHE A 213 -6.00 11.20 -3.97
CA PHE A 213 -6.91 11.98 -3.11
C PHE A 213 -6.60 13.47 -3.13
N ALA A 214 -5.33 13.86 -3.31
CA ALA A 214 -4.92 15.26 -3.34
C ALA A 214 -5.26 15.95 -4.67
N ALA A 215 -5.18 15.22 -5.78
CA ALA A 215 -5.33 15.74 -7.14
C ALA A 215 -6.79 15.93 -7.59
N GLU A 216 -7.77 15.44 -6.84
CA GLU A 216 -9.16 15.43 -7.29
C GLU A 216 -9.90 16.76 -7.15
N PRO A 217 -10.42 17.30 -8.26
CA PRO A 217 -11.45 18.36 -8.28
C PRO A 217 -12.90 17.82 -8.17
N TRP A 218 -13.09 16.64 -7.56
CA TRP A 218 -14.40 15.92 -7.53
C TRP A 218 -15.56 16.73 -6.92
N ALA A 219 -15.28 17.81 -6.21
CA ALA A 219 -16.30 18.61 -5.56
C ALA A 219 -17.06 19.53 -6.52
N GLU A 220 -16.54 19.82 -7.70
CA GLU A 220 -17.20 20.72 -8.64
C GLU A 220 -18.12 19.97 -9.61
N SER A 221 -17.67 18.84 -10.17
CA SER A 221 -18.48 18.08 -11.14
C SER A 221 -19.73 17.44 -10.55
N ASP A 222 -19.71 17.04 -9.28
CA ASP A 222 -20.91 16.50 -8.62
C ASP A 222 -21.89 17.62 -8.21
N ARG A 223 -21.42 18.84 -7.92
CA ARG A 223 -22.29 19.99 -7.67
C ARG A 223 -23.00 20.45 -8.94
N GLU A 224 -22.30 20.44 -10.06
CA GLU A 224 -22.89 20.79 -11.36
C GLU A 224 -23.89 19.75 -11.85
N ARG A 225 -23.65 18.44 -11.57
CA ARG A 225 -24.61 17.37 -11.92
C ARG A 225 -25.86 17.32 -11.03
N VAL A 226 -25.75 17.78 -9.80
CA VAL A 226 -26.90 17.87 -8.87
C VAL A 226 -27.68 19.18 -9.10
N ALA A 227 -27.06 20.19 -9.72
CA ALA A 227 -27.66 21.47 -10.04
C ALA A 227 -28.31 21.53 -11.44
N ALA A 228 -28.06 20.51 -12.29
CA ALA A 228 -28.66 20.35 -13.63
C ALA A 228 -29.75 19.30 -13.63
#